data_a1ae6501dce3f77b049ef321cc0d1c81
#
_entry.id   a1ae6501dce3f77b049ef321cc0d1c81
#
_cell.length_a   1.000
_cell.length_b   1.000
_cell.length_c   1.000
_cell.angle_alpha   90.00
_cell.angle_beta   90.00
_cell.angle_gamma   90.00
#
_symmetry.space_group_name_H-M   'P 1'
#
loop_
_entity.id
_entity.type
_entity.pdbx_description
1 polymer ?
#
loop_
_entity_poly.entity_id
_entity_poly.type
_entity_poly.pdbx_seq_one_letter_code
_entity_poly.pdbx_strand_id
1 'polypeptide(L)'
;MPDTGAQDSQQASVKETEQGSEEKEETQTPEVRQPMTLDDYQQIQTELYAIGNTANKSIVTITGVVSDTDWFNNSYEREGQGCGTIVGESGGKLWILTEKKTIKDAAKIKVTFVNDAVAEAKLVRYDGNTGLAALTVDLEDLEDSTRNAITVMKTAGLNTIHKGSIVIALGSPLGTNYSILTGNITSSAYSISTIDANYDIFTTDIVGSKNGSGALINLNGEVIGLVTQGYSSEGDQNTLTAISISELKPVIEMLSNNKDIPYIGLEITTVTNTIAKENDIPKGVYIKEVKMDSPAMAAGLQS
;
A
#
# COMPACT_ATOMS: atom_id res chain seq x y z
N MET A 1 -34.15 56.86 -42.02
CA MET A 1 -34.09 57.25 -43.45
C MET A 1 -32.76 56.86 -44.02
N PRO A 2 -32.76 56.44 -45.22
CA PRO A 2 -33.21 55.20 -45.88
C PRO A 2 -31.97 54.52 -46.52
N ASP A 3 -31.94 53.48 -47.20
CA ASP A 3 -32.78 52.95 -48.26
C ASP A 3 -32.17 51.63 -48.78
N THR A 4 -32.99 50.72 -49.04
CA THR A 4 -33.25 49.88 -50.21
C THR A 4 -32.10 49.28 -51.05
N GLY A 5 -32.42 48.06 -51.47
CA GLY A 5 -32.10 47.42 -52.73
C GLY A 5 -31.82 45.93 -52.58
N ALA A 6 -32.63 45.00 -52.69
CA ALA A 6 -33.56 44.45 -53.68
C ALA A 6 -32.82 43.75 -54.84
N GLN A 7 -33.19 42.46 -54.96
CA GLN A 7 -33.30 41.64 -56.16
C GLN A 7 -32.00 41.13 -56.80
N ASP A 8 -31.86 39.91 -57.24
CA ASP A 8 -32.78 39.15 -58.11
C ASP A 8 -32.39 37.65 -58.18
N SER A 9 -33.40 36.89 -58.39
CA SER A 9 -33.57 35.50 -58.80
C SER A 9 -32.57 34.89 -59.78
N GLN A 10 -32.33 33.59 -59.63
CA GLN A 10 -32.56 32.67 -60.76
C GLN A 10 -32.69 31.22 -60.27
N GLN A 11 -33.82 30.63 -60.58
CA GLN A 11 -34.16 29.20 -60.56
C GLN A 11 -33.32 28.44 -61.58
N ALA A 12 -32.88 27.22 -61.16
CA ALA A 12 -32.76 26.11 -62.09
C ALA A 12 -33.08 24.80 -61.35
N SER A 13 -34.19 24.23 -61.69
CA SER A 13 -34.62 22.86 -61.38
C SER A 13 -33.70 21.87 -62.10
N VAL A 14 -33.48 20.68 -61.50
CA VAL A 14 -33.63 19.38 -62.16
C VAL A 14 -33.42 18.18 -61.19
N LYS A 15 -34.48 17.41 -61.09
CA LYS A 15 -34.60 15.97 -60.89
C LYS A 15 -34.18 15.23 -59.65
N GLU A 16 -35.19 14.67 -59.03
CA GLU A 16 -35.33 13.44 -58.21
C GLU A 16 -34.41 12.30 -58.67
N THR A 17 -33.77 11.68 -57.66
CA THR A 17 -33.66 10.24 -57.63
C THR A 17 -33.78 9.81 -56.16
N GLU A 18 -34.93 9.27 -55.79
CA GLU A 18 -35.16 8.53 -54.58
C GLU A 18 -34.29 7.28 -54.62
N GLN A 19 -33.44 7.09 -53.60
CA GLN A 19 -33.02 5.80 -53.12
C GLN A 19 -33.06 5.84 -51.61
N GLY A 20 -34.16 5.28 -51.04
CA GLY A 20 -34.32 5.05 -49.64
C GLY A 20 -33.29 4.02 -49.16
N SER A 21 -32.48 4.43 -48.25
CA SER A 21 -31.81 3.54 -47.30
C SER A 21 -32.54 3.68 -45.97
N GLU A 22 -33.43 2.76 -45.68
CA GLU A 22 -33.96 2.53 -44.33
C GLU A 22 -32.78 2.17 -43.42
N GLU A 23 -32.22 3.15 -42.73
CA GLU A 23 -31.48 2.89 -41.50
C GLU A 23 -32.46 2.38 -40.45
N LYS A 24 -32.41 1.06 -40.23
CA LYS A 24 -33.02 0.47 -39.05
C LYS A 24 -32.27 1.02 -37.84
N GLU A 25 -32.85 2.00 -37.16
CA GLU A 25 -32.57 2.28 -35.78
C GLU A 25 -32.84 1.00 -34.98
N GLU A 26 -31.76 0.27 -34.65
CA GLU A 26 -31.82 -0.76 -33.61
C GLU A 26 -32.10 -0.01 -32.28
N THR A 27 -33.39 0.01 -31.94
CA THR A 27 -33.83 0.40 -30.61
C THR A 27 -33.23 -0.60 -29.64
N GLN A 28 -32.08 -0.27 -29.02
CA GLN A 28 -31.56 -1.01 -27.88
C GLN A 28 -32.61 -0.91 -26.78
N THR A 29 -33.33 -1.99 -26.60
CA THR A 29 -34.20 -2.17 -25.44
C THR A 29 -33.31 -2.05 -24.20
N PRO A 30 -33.63 -1.16 -23.23
CA PRO A 30 -32.82 -1.06 -22.01
C PRO A 30 -32.82 -2.44 -21.35
N GLU A 31 -31.66 -3.02 -21.19
CA GLU A 31 -31.46 -4.25 -20.43
C GLU A 31 -32.02 -4.00 -19.02
N VAL A 32 -33.14 -4.64 -18.71
CA VAL A 32 -33.74 -4.57 -17.37
C VAL A 32 -32.77 -5.28 -16.44
N ARG A 33 -31.93 -4.52 -15.73
CA ARG A 33 -31.03 -5.06 -14.71
C ARG A 33 -31.89 -5.82 -13.70
N GLN A 34 -31.68 -7.12 -13.61
CA GLN A 34 -32.32 -7.92 -12.59
C GLN A 34 -31.87 -7.43 -11.19
N PRO A 35 -32.78 -7.42 -10.20
CA PRO A 35 -32.40 -7.08 -8.85
C PRO A 35 -31.37 -8.07 -8.32
N MET A 36 -30.34 -7.56 -7.63
CA MET A 36 -29.31 -8.38 -6.98
C MET A 36 -29.95 -9.34 -5.99
N THR A 37 -29.59 -10.60 -6.07
CA THR A 37 -30.04 -11.68 -5.18
C THR A 37 -29.04 -11.92 -4.04
N LEU A 38 -29.43 -12.73 -3.06
CA LEU A 38 -28.52 -13.14 -1.99
C LEU A 38 -27.39 -14.04 -2.54
N ASP A 39 -27.69 -14.82 -3.58
CA ASP A 39 -26.69 -15.68 -4.24
C ASP A 39 -25.63 -14.85 -4.96
N ASP A 40 -26.02 -13.77 -5.64
CA ASP A 40 -25.07 -12.83 -6.27
C ASP A 40 -24.12 -12.21 -5.22
N TYR A 41 -24.65 -11.83 -4.05
CA TYR A 41 -23.83 -11.32 -2.95
C TYR A 41 -22.86 -12.37 -2.41
N GLN A 42 -23.30 -13.60 -2.22
CA GLN A 42 -22.43 -14.71 -1.80
C GLN A 42 -21.35 -15.01 -2.84
N GLN A 43 -21.66 -14.93 -4.10
CA GLN A 43 -20.69 -15.09 -5.19
C GLN A 43 -19.61 -14.00 -5.10
N ILE A 44 -20.00 -12.73 -4.95
CA ILE A 44 -19.05 -11.61 -4.79
C ILE A 44 -18.11 -11.86 -3.60
N GLN A 45 -18.65 -12.28 -2.45
CA GLN A 45 -17.82 -12.60 -1.28
C GLN A 45 -16.85 -13.74 -1.55
N THR A 46 -17.28 -14.77 -2.26
CA THR A 46 -16.45 -15.91 -2.64
C THR A 46 -15.30 -15.48 -3.56
N GLU A 47 -15.58 -14.60 -4.51
CA GLU A 47 -14.56 -14.04 -5.42
C GLU A 47 -13.55 -13.18 -4.66
N LEU A 48 -13.99 -12.32 -3.73
CA LEU A 48 -13.10 -11.52 -2.88
C LEU A 48 -12.15 -12.41 -2.04
N TYR A 49 -12.68 -13.48 -1.45
CA TYR A 49 -11.86 -14.45 -0.73
C TYR A 49 -10.90 -15.21 -1.64
N ALA A 50 -11.30 -15.55 -2.87
CA ALA A 50 -10.43 -16.21 -3.84
C ALA A 50 -9.24 -15.33 -4.23
N ILE A 51 -9.47 -14.03 -4.44
CA ILE A 51 -8.42 -13.04 -4.67
C ILE A 51 -7.46 -13.00 -3.46
N GLY A 52 -8.01 -12.87 -2.25
CA GLY A 52 -7.24 -12.85 -1.01
C GLY A 52 -6.41 -14.11 -0.81
N ASN A 53 -6.98 -15.29 -1.02
CA ASN A 53 -6.27 -16.58 -0.91
C ASN A 53 -5.13 -16.70 -1.92
N THR A 54 -5.34 -16.19 -3.14
CA THR A 54 -4.28 -16.19 -4.16
C THR A 54 -3.13 -15.29 -3.75
N ALA A 55 -3.43 -14.10 -3.26
CA ALA A 55 -2.44 -13.12 -2.82
C ALA A 55 -1.77 -13.52 -1.50
N ASN A 56 -2.42 -14.29 -0.63
CA ASN A 56 -1.83 -14.82 0.61
C ASN A 56 -0.62 -15.74 0.36
N LYS A 57 -0.44 -16.26 -0.84
CA LYS A 57 0.79 -16.98 -1.23
C LYS A 57 2.04 -16.10 -1.19
N SER A 58 1.87 -14.78 -1.18
CA SER A 58 2.95 -13.79 -1.01
C SER A 58 3.13 -13.36 0.43
N ILE A 59 2.31 -13.84 1.34
CA ILE A 59 2.36 -13.51 2.77
C ILE A 59 3.09 -14.62 3.52
N VAL A 60 3.91 -14.22 4.48
CA VAL A 60 4.64 -15.13 5.37
C VAL A 60 4.50 -14.67 6.81
N THR A 61 4.66 -15.59 7.74
CA THR A 61 4.79 -15.25 9.16
C THR A 61 6.26 -15.07 9.50
N ILE A 62 6.59 -13.92 10.07
CA ILE A 62 7.93 -13.63 10.60
C ILE A 62 7.91 -13.84 12.10
N THR A 63 8.86 -14.63 12.60
CA THR A 63 9.07 -14.86 14.03
C THR A 63 10.47 -14.44 14.41
N GLY A 64 10.58 -13.37 15.20
CA GLY A 64 11.84 -12.95 15.80
C GLY A 64 12.04 -13.62 17.15
N VAL A 65 13.05 -14.45 17.28
CA VAL A 65 13.39 -15.15 18.51
C VAL A 65 14.45 -14.35 19.26
N VAL A 66 14.10 -13.88 20.45
CA VAL A 66 15.00 -13.18 21.37
C VAL A 66 15.41 -14.15 22.46
N SER A 67 16.69 -14.47 22.53
CA SER A 67 17.26 -15.24 23.64
C SER A 67 17.70 -14.25 24.73
N ASP A 68 17.11 -14.38 25.91
CA ASP A 68 17.40 -13.49 27.05
C ASP A 68 17.71 -14.34 28.29
N THR A 69 18.31 -13.72 29.28
CA THR A 69 18.64 -14.38 30.56
C THR A 69 17.93 -13.64 31.69
N ASP A 70 17.25 -14.37 32.56
CA ASP A 70 16.63 -13.76 33.74
C ASP A 70 17.70 -13.37 34.80
N TRP A 71 17.26 -12.70 35.85
CA TRP A 71 18.13 -12.30 36.96
C TRP A 71 18.84 -13.47 37.65
N PHE A 72 18.33 -14.69 37.48
CA PHE A 72 18.90 -15.92 38.01
C PHE A 72 19.77 -16.68 37.02
N ASN A 73 20.10 -16.06 35.89
CA ASN A 73 20.90 -16.61 34.81
C ASN A 73 20.25 -17.82 34.09
N ASN A 74 18.91 -17.94 34.14
CA ASN A 74 18.17 -18.90 33.34
C ASN A 74 17.91 -18.30 31.97
N SER A 75 18.26 -19.03 30.91
CA SER A 75 17.93 -18.63 29.54
C SER A 75 16.45 -18.86 29.26
N TYR A 76 15.78 -17.87 28.69
CA TYR A 76 14.43 -17.99 28.16
C TYR A 76 14.34 -17.35 26.77
N GLU A 77 13.44 -17.88 25.96
CA GLU A 77 13.17 -17.34 24.62
C GLU A 77 11.83 -16.61 24.62
N ARG A 78 11.83 -15.43 24.03
CA ARG A 78 10.62 -14.66 23.68
C ARG A 78 10.50 -14.61 22.18
N GLU A 79 9.29 -14.80 21.69
CA GLU A 79 9.01 -14.73 20.27
C GLU A 79 8.13 -13.51 19.98
N GLY A 80 8.61 -12.64 19.08
CA GLY A 80 7.81 -11.62 18.43
C GLY A 80 7.29 -12.17 17.11
N GLN A 81 5.99 -12.01 16.83
CA GLN A 81 5.39 -12.50 15.60
C GLN A 81 4.78 -11.34 14.80
N GLY A 82 4.90 -11.37 13.50
CA GLY A 82 4.31 -10.40 12.59
C GLY A 82 4.21 -10.93 11.17
N CYS A 83 3.68 -10.09 10.30
CA CYS A 83 3.53 -10.41 8.89
C CYS A 83 4.78 -9.99 8.10
N GLY A 84 5.16 -10.81 7.13
CA GLY A 84 6.10 -10.47 6.07
C GLY A 84 5.46 -10.62 4.69
N THR A 85 6.01 -9.91 3.73
CA THR A 85 5.54 -9.88 2.35
C THR A 85 6.67 -10.21 1.41
N ILE A 86 6.50 -11.22 0.57
CA ILE A 86 7.49 -11.61 -0.46
C ILE A 86 7.43 -10.58 -1.59
N VAL A 87 8.50 -9.81 -1.78
CA VAL A 87 8.55 -8.70 -2.75
C VAL A 87 9.45 -8.96 -3.94
N GLY A 88 10.24 -10.03 -3.92
CA GLY A 88 11.13 -10.35 -5.04
C GLY A 88 11.90 -11.63 -4.86
N GLU A 89 12.50 -12.06 -5.97
CA GLU A 89 13.46 -13.13 -6.03
C GLU A 89 14.63 -12.66 -6.87
N SER A 90 15.83 -12.67 -6.30
CA SER A 90 17.04 -12.20 -6.97
C SER A 90 18.30 -12.75 -6.31
N GLY A 91 19.30 -13.09 -7.12
CA GLY A 91 20.60 -13.55 -6.62
C GLY A 91 20.55 -14.84 -5.79
N GLY A 92 19.63 -15.77 -6.11
CA GLY A 92 19.43 -16.99 -5.35
C GLY A 92 18.75 -16.79 -4.00
N LYS A 93 18.12 -15.63 -3.79
CA LYS A 93 17.48 -15.25 -2.53
C LYS A 93 16.04 -14.80 -2.75
N LEU A 94 15.20 -15.18 -1.81
CA LEU A 94 13.84 -14.64 -1.67
C LEU A 94 13.92 -13.38 -0.81
N TRP A 95 13.33 -12.28 -1.28
CA TRP A 95 13.29 -11.01 -0.58
C TRP A 95 11.94 -10.80 0.09
N ILE A 96 11.98 -10.47 1.38
CA ILE A 96 10.79 -10.32 2.22
C ILE A 96 10.87 -8.98 2.94
N LEU A 97 9.77 -8.23 2.93
CA LEU A 97 9.59 -7.03 3.74
C LEU A 97 8.78 -7.36 4.99
N THR A 98 9.18 -6.79 6.10
CA THR A 98 8.46 -6.88 7.39
C THR A 98 8.63 -5.58 8.17
N GLU A 99 7.94 -5.45 9.30
CA GLU A 99 8.17 -4.36 10.23
C GLU A 99 9.36 -4.67 11.15
N LYS A 100 10.26 -3.71 11.32
CA LYS A 100 11.43 -3.80 12.21
C LYS A 100 11.04 -4.20 13.64
N LYS A 101 9.87 -3.73 14.13
CA LYS A 101 9.41 -4.06 15.48
C LYS A 101 9.26 -5.57 15.72
N THR A 102 8.91 -6.34 14.66
CA THR A 102 8.73 -7.80 14.73
C THR A 102 10.04 -8.53 15.00
N ILE A 103 11.15 -7.99 14.52
CA ILE A 103 12.49 -8.61 14.60
C ILE A 103 13.43 -7.84 15.52
N LYS A 104 12.90 -6.90 16.30
CA LYS A 104 13.70 -6.10 17.23
C LYS A 104 14.39 -7.01 18.25
N ASP A 105 15.71 -6.84 18.39
CA ASP A 105 16.57 -7.57 19.31
C ASP A 105 16.59 -9.11 19.08
N ALA A 106 16.08 -9.58 17.94
CA ALA A 106 16.03 -11.00 17.62
C ALA A 106 17.44 -11.56 17.34
N ALA A 107 17.80 -12.62 18.04
CA ALA A 107 19.00 -13.39 17.79
C ALA A 107 18.85 -14.30 16.55
N LYS A 108 17.61 -14.74 16.27
CA LYS A 108 17.24 -15.52 15.08
C LYS A 108 15.93 -15.03 14.50
N ILE A 109 15.82 -15.08 13.18
CA ILE A 109 14.62 -14.72 12.45
C ILE A 109 14.16 -15.96 11.68
N LYS A 110 12.92 -16.40 11.94
CA LYS A 110 12.29 -17.52 11.25
C LYS A 110 11.19 -16.99 10.32
N VAL A 111 11.06 -17.60 9.16
CA VAL A 111 9.99 -17.35 8.19
C VAL A 111 9.17 -18.60 8.05
N THR A 112 7.89 -18.53 8.35
CA THR A 112 6.93 -19.62 8.11
C THR A 112 6.11 -19.28 6.88
N PHE A 113 6.12 -20.15 5.90
CA PHE A 113 5.42 -20.01 4.62
C PHE A 113 3.99 -20.54 4.68
N VAL A 114 3.22 -20.29 3.63
CA VAL A 114 1.79 -20.68 3.52
C VAL A 114 1.55 -22.20 3.62
N ASN A 115 2.57 -23.01 3.37
CA ASN A 115 2.56 -24.49 3.49
C ASN A 115 3.18 -24.98 4.80
N ASP A 116 3.28 -24.12 5.82
CA ASP A 116 3.88 -24.38 7.14
C ASP A 116 5.38 -24.74 7.12
N ALA A 117 6.04 -24.65 5.96
CA ALA A 117 7.50 -24.79 5.90
C ALA A 117 8.18 -23.62 6.62
N VAL A 118 9.27 -23.90 7.32
CA VAL A 118 10.01 -22.89 8.08
C VAL A 118 11.43 -22.80 7.56
N ALA A 119 11.90 -21.57 7.30
CA ALA A 119 13.29 -21.29 6.96
C ALA A 119 13.86 -20.18 7.85
N GLU A 120 15.18 -20.14 7.99
CA GLU A 120 15.89 -19.06 8.66
C GLU A 120 16.06 -17.88 7.69
N ALA A 121 15.81 -16.67 8.18
CA ALA A 121 16.02 -15.45 7.40
C ALA A 121 17.14 -14.59 7.97
N LYS A 122 17.76 -13.82 7.09
CA LYS A 122 18.81 -12.86 7.44
C LYS A 122 18.31 -11.45 7.25
N LEU A 123 18.49 -10.58 8.26
CA LEU A 123 18.26 -9.15 8.12
C LEU A 123 19.33 -8.56 7.20
N VAL A 124 18.89 -7.90 6.13
CA VAL A 124 19.79 -7.17 5.23
C VAL A 124 19.93 -5.73 5.69
N ARG A 125 18.82 -5.02 5.73
CA ARG A 125 18.73 -3.61 6.15
C ARG A 125 17.34 -3.28 6.68
N TYR A 126 17.26 -2.15 7.34
CA TYR A 126 15.98 -1.55 7.72
C TYR A 126 16.01 -0.04 7.52
N ASP A 127 14.83 0.53 7.33
CA ASP A 127 14.59 1.96 7.39
C ASP A 127 14.08 2.36 8.77
N GLY A 128 14.81 3.24 9.44
CA GLY A 128 14.42 3.73 10.76
C GLY A 128 13.20 4.64 10.76
N ASN A 129 12.87 5.18 9.60
CA ASN A 129 11.80 6.16 9.41
C ASN A 129 10.44 5.50 9.20
N THR A 130 10.34 4.61 8.22
CA THR A 130 9.09 3.85 7.97
C THR A 130 8.95 2.64 8.88
N GLY A 131 10.03 2.20 9.50
CA GLY A 131 10.07 0.96 10.27
C GLY A 131 10.08 -0.31 9.41
N LEU A 132 10.28 -0.20 8.10
CA LEU A 132 10.40 -1.35 7.20
C LEU A 132 11.78 -2.01 7.33
N ALA A 133 11.79 -3.33 7.28
CA ALA A 133 13.01 -4.14 7.24
C ALA A 133 12.96 -5.12 6.07
N ALA A 134 14.10 -5.27 5.38
CA ALA A 134 14.29 -6.25 4.33
C ALA A 134 15.02 -7.47 4.87
N LEU A 135 14.42 -8.62 4.67
CA LEU A 135 14.96 -9.92 5.01
C LEU A 135 15.26 -10.70 3.74
N THR A 136 16.19 -11.67 3.83
CA THR A 136 16.41 -12.64 2.78
C THR A 136 16.35 -14.06 3.34
N VAL A 137 15.83 -14.99 2.53
CA VAL A 137 15.92 -16.43 2.69
C VAL A 137 16.67 -16.98 1.50
N ASP A 138 17.66 -17.82 1.71
CA ASP A 138 18.39 -18.46 0.62
C ASP A 138 17.47 -19.49 -0.06
N LEU A 139 17.32 -19.45 -1.39
CA LEU A 139 16.40 -20.33 -2.13
C LEU A 139 16.82 -21.79 -2.07
N GLU A 140 18.11 -22.06 -1.88
CA GLU A 140 18.64 -23.41 -1.69
C GLU A 140 18.16 -24.07 -0.39
N ASP A 141 17.77 -23.27 0.60
CA ASP A 141 17.21 -23.76 1.87
C ASP A 141 15.71 -24.09 1.76
N LEU A 142 15.08 -23.81 0.60
CA LEU A 142 13.66 -24.06 0.37
C LEU A 142 13.45 -25.29 -0.51
N GLU A 143 12.60 -26.21 -0.05
CA GLU A 143 12.12 -27.32 -0.85
C GLU A 143 11.31 -26.84 -2.06
N ASP A 144 11.27 -27.64 -3.14
CA ASP A 144 10.48 -27.34 -4.33
C ASP A 144 8.98 -27.20 -4.01
N SER A 145 8.47 -27.94 -3.04
CA SER A 145 7.10 -27.85 -2.53
C SER A 145 6.79 -26.44 -2.04
N THR A 146 7.71 -25.81 -1.31
CA THR A 146 7.56 -24.43 -0.79
C THR A 146 7.72 -23.41 -1.90
N ARG A 147 8.72 -23.57 -2.78
CA ARG A 147 8.90 -22.66 -3.93
C ARG A 147 7.68 -22.62 -4.83
N ASN A 148 7.00 -23.76 -5.04
CA ASN A 148 5.77 -23.84 -5.83
C ASN A 148 4.53 -23.31 -5.10
N ALA A 149 4.54 -23.24 -3.77
CA ALA A 149 3.44 -22.76 -2.97
C ALA A 149 3.39 -21.23 -2.85
N ILE A 150 4.54 -20.56 -3.00
CA ILE A 150 4.67 -19.11 -2.82
C ILE A 150 4.60 -18.34 -4.13
N THR A 151 4.33 -17.04 -4.03
CA THR A 151 4.38 -16.10 -5.16
C THR A 151 5.02 -14.80 -4.72
N VAL A 152 5.66 -14.10 -5.65
CA VAL A 152 6.10 -12.73 -5.45
C VAL A 152 4.90 -11.79 -5.57
N MET A 153 4.77 -10.85 -4.66
CA MET A 153 3.71 -9.89 -4.62
C MET A 153 3.78 -8.91 -5.79
N LYS A 154 2.66 -8.68 -6.44
CA LYS A 154 2.52 -7.66 -7.48
C LYS A 154 2.17 -6.32 -6.84
N THR A 155 2.79 -5.23 -7.27
CA THR A 155 2.47 -3.87 -6.82
C THR A 155 1.57 -3.17 -7.82
N ALA A 156 0.57 -2.45 -7.33
CA ALA A 156 -0.29 -1.63 -8.16
C ALA A 156 0.45 -0.47 -8.82
N GLY A 157 -0.07 -0.02 -9.96
CA GLY A 157 0.37 1.21 -10.60
C GLY A 157 -0.04 2.46 -9.81
N LEU A 158 0.52 3.61 -10.22
CA LEU A 158 0.12 4.91 -9.68
C LEU A 158 -1.37 5.20 -10.03
N ASN A 159 -2.07 5.89 -9.12
CA ASN A 159 -3.44 6.41 -9.33
C ASN A 159 -4.57 5.38 -9.47
N THR A 160 -4.43 4.19 -8.93
CA THR A 160 -5.49 3.17 -8.98
C THR A 160 -6.45 3.20 -7.79
N ILE A 161 -6.23 4.10 -6.81
CA ILE A 161 -6.94 4.07 -5.53
C ILE A 161 -7.66 5.38 -5.29
N HIS A 162 -8.96 5.27 -4.99
CA HIS A 162 -9.82 6.39 -4.67
C HIS A 162 -10.60 6.10 -3.39
N LYS A 163 -11.06 7.15 -2.74
CA LYS A 163 -12.02 7.03 -1.65
C LYS A 163 -13.23 6.21 -2.10
N GLY A 164 -13.62 5.21 -1.31
CA GLY A 164 -14.69 4.27 -1.64
C GLY A 164 -14.22 3.05 -2.45
N SER A 165 -12.94 2.95 -2.84
CA SER A 165 -12.42 1.74 -3.49
C SER A 165 -12.49 0.55 -2.54
N ILE A 166 -12.95 -0.59 -3.04
CA ILE A 166 -12.92 -1.87 -2.31
C ILE A 166 -11.48 -2.33 -2.20
N VAL A 167 -11.10 -2.76 -1.00
CA VAL A 167 -9.77 -3.28 -0.70
C VAL A 167 -9.85 -4.54 0.15
N ILE A 168 -8.81 -5.36 0.06
CA ILE A 168 -8.66 -6.58 0.85
C ILE A 168 -7.39 -6.41 1.69
N ALA A 169 -7.51 -6.59 3.01
CA ALA A 169 -6.39 -6.62 3.93
C ALA A 169 -5.93 -8.06 4.13
N LEU A 170 -4.64 -8.28 3.97
CA LEU A 170 -3.95 -9.57 4.11
C LEU A 170 -2.89 -9.50 5.19
N GLY A 171 -2.55 -10.63 5.75
CA GLY A 171 -1.50 -10.77 6.76
C GLY A 171 -2.07 -10.96 8.16
N SER A 172 -1.69 -10.09 9.08
CA SER A 172 -2.07 -10.16 10.49
C SER A 172 -2.77 -8.87 10.98
N PRO A 173 -3.85 -8.43 10.32
CA PRO A 173 -4.53 -7.18 10.67
C PRO A 173 -5.12 -7.18 12.10
N LEU A 174 -5.52 -8.33 12.59
CA LEU A 174 -6.07 -8.53 13.95
C LEU A 174 -5.14 -9.33 14.89
N GLY A 175 -3.91 -9.59 14.48
CA GLY A 175 -2.93 -10.37 15.23
C GLY A 175 -2.85 -11.85 14.83
N THR A 176 -3.79 -12.35 14.00
CA THR A 176 -3.75 -13.70 13.42
C THR A 176 -3.30 -13.59 11.97
N ASN A 177 -2.22 -14.28 11.61
CA ASN A 177 -1.68 -14.25 10.24
C ASN A 177 -2.58 -15.03 9.26
N TYR A 178 -2.40 -14.75 7.96
CA TYR A 178 -3.22 -15.25 6.85
C TYR A 178 -4.70 -14.86 6.92
N SER A 179 -5.04 -13.85 7.72
CA SER A 179 -6.39 -13.28 7.73
C SER A 179 -6.69 -12.57 6.40
N ILE A 180 -7.95 -12.64 5.97
CA ILE A 180 -8.49 -11.95 4.80
C ILE A 180 -9.67 -11.11 5.29
N LEU A 181 -9.53 -9.80 5.24
CA LEU A 181 -10.59 -8.86 5.60
C LEU A 181 -10.89 -7.97 4.41
N THR A 182 -12.16 -7.68 4.18
CA THR A 182 -12.60 -6.81 3.09
C THR A 182 -13.19 -5.52 3.63
N GLY A 183 -13.00 -4.43 2.93
CA GLY A 183 -13.56 -3.13 3.27
C GLY A 183 -13.29 -2.10 2.19
N ASN A 184 -13.34 -0.83 2.56
CA ASN A 184 -13.21 0.28 1.63
C ASN A 184 -12.16 1.29 2.12
N ILE A 185 -11.56 2.01 1.18
CA ILE A 185 -10.76 3.18 1.49
C ILE A 185 -11.69 4.31 1.94
N THR A 186 -11.50 4.78 3.15
CA THR A 186 -12.27 5.92 3.73
C THR A 186 -11.61 7.26 3.44
N SER A 187 -10.27 7.30 3.39
CA SER A 187 -9.49 8.48 3.00
C SER A 187 -8.19 8.08 2.32
N SER A 188 -7.79 8.86 1.31
CA SER A 188 -6.50 8.73 0.61
C SER A 188 -5.74 10.05 0.55
N ALA A 189 -6.18 11.05 1.31
CA ALA A 189 -5.66 12.42 1.26
C ALA A 189 -4.96 12.84 2.56
N TYR A 190 -4.58 11.91 3.39
CA TYR A 190 -3.86 12.21 4.63
C TYR A 190 -2.37 11.93 4.45
N SER A 191 -1.57 12.98 4.61
CA SER A 191 -0.11 12.88 4.51
C SER A 191 0.51 13.00 5.90
N ILE A 192 1.42 12.10 6.22
CA ILE A 192 2.20 12.16 7.45
C ILE A 192 3.58 12.71 7.15
N SER A 193 4.06 13.59 8.03
CA SER A 193 5.45 14.04 8.00
C SER A 193 6.27 13.15 8.92
N THR A 194 7.37 12.65 8.38
CA THR A 194 8.38 11.89 9.12
C THR A 194 9.73 12.56 8.92
N ILE A 195 10.77 11.97 9.47
CA ILE A 195 12.13 12.47 9.21
C ILE A 195 12.50 12.21 7.76
N ASP A 196 12.92 13.27 7.06
CA ASP A 196 13.38 13.30 5.67
C ASP A 196 12.34 12.86 4.60
N ALA A 197 11.10 12.58 4.98
CA ALA A 197 10.05 12.18 4.04
C ALA A 197 8.65 12.54 4.51
N ASN A 198 7.75 12.72 3.56
CA ASN A 198 6.31 12.75 3.79
C ASN A 198 5.71 11.55 3.04
N TYR A 199 4.77 10.85 3.67
CA TYR A 199 4.13 9.69 3.11
C TYR A 199 2.62 9.89 3.06
N ASP A 200 2.02 9.56 1.93
CA ASP A 200 0.58 9.48 1.82
C ASP A 200 0.08 8.15 2.42
N ILE A 201 -0.89 8.26 3.31
CA ILE A 201 -1.50 7.11 3.95
C ILE A 201 -2.97 6.97 3.55
N PHE A 202 -3.40 5.72 3.53
CA PHE A 202 -4.79 5.34 3.38
C PHE A 202 -5.39 4.98 4.73
N THR A 203 -6.62 5.43 4.96
CA THR A 203 -7.44 4.91 6.05
C THR A 203 -8.56 4.05 5.47
N THR A 204 -8.95 3.02 6.21
CA THR A 204 -9.98 2.07 5.79
C THR A 204 -11.07 1.95 6.84
N ASP A 205 -12.21 1.33 6.49
CA ASP A 205 -13.25 0.90 7.42
C ASP A 205 -13.01 -0.53 7.97
N ILE A 206 -11.86 -1.13 7.62
CA ILE A 206 -11.48 -2.45 8.11
C ILE A 206 -11.01 -2.33 9.56
N VAL A 207 -11.59 -3.14 10.44
CA VAL A 207 -11.15 -3.23 11.84
C VAL A 207 -9.72 -3.79 11.90
N GLY A 208 -8.87 -3.15 12.66
CA GLY A 208 -7.48 -3.54 12.88
C GLY A 208 -7.09 -3.52 14.35
N SER A 209 -5.99 -4.17 14.67
CA SER A 209 -5.38 -4.10 15.99
C SER A 209 -4.19 -3.11 15.99
N LYS A 210 -3.83 -2.59 17.16
CA LYS A 210 -2.64 -1.73 17.32
C LYS A 210 -1.34 -2.36 16.78
N ASN A 211 -1.27 -3.69 16.81
CA ASN A 211 -0.15 -4.45 16.28
C ASN A 211 -0.44 -5.05 14.90
N GLY A 212 -1.52 -4.61 14.25
CA GLY A 212 -1.87 -5.07 12.92
C GLY A 212 -0.73 -4.83 11.93
N SER A 213 -0.46 -5.83 11.09
CA SER A 213 0.57 -5.79 10.05
C SER A 213 0.09 -6.54 8.81
N GLY A 214 0.66 -6.22 7.65
CA GLY A 214 0.29 -6.89 6.41
C GLY A 214 0.25 -5.95 5.22
N ALA A 215 -0.58 -6.27 4.26
CA ALA A 215 -0.73 -5.51 3.03
C ALA A 215 -2.21 -5.25 2.70
N LEU A 216 -2.49 -4.10 2.10
CA LEU A 216 -3.75 -3.84 1.41
C LEU A 216 -3.58 -4.14 -0.07
N ILE A 217 -4.52 -4.88 -0.66
CA ILE A 217 -4.55 -5.17 -2.09
C ILE A 217 -5.84 -4.65 -2.73
N ASN A 218 -5.78 -4.40 -4.04
CA ASN A 218 -6.94 -4.12 -4.88
C ASN A 218 -7.60 -5.43 -5.36
N LEU A 219 -8.69 -5.30 -6.14
CA LEU A 219 -9.41 -6.45 -6.69
C LEU A 219 -8.63 -7.22 -7.77
N ASN A 220 -7.51 -6.69 -8.27
CA ASN A 220 -6.60 -7.39 -9.17
C ASN A 220 -5.56 -8.23 -8.39
N GLY A 221 -5.61 -8.23 -7.05
CA GLY A 221 -4.59 -8.89 -6.21
C GLY A 221 -3.26 -8.15 -6.15
N GLU A 222 -3.23 -6.85 -6.50
CA GLU A 222 -2.03 -6.03 -6.48
C GLU A 222 -1.96 -5.21 -5.19
N VAL A 223 -0.76 -5.14 -4.58
CA VAL A 223 -0.55 -4.33 -3.37
C VAL A 223 -0.65 -2.85 -3.69
N ILE A 224 -1.47 -2.19 -2.90
CA ILE A 224 -1.70 -0.75 -2.92
C ILE A 224 -1.03 -0.04 -1.76
N GLY A 225 -0.80 -0.73 -0.65
CA GLY A 225 -0.14 -0.19 0.53
C GLY A 225 0.29 -1.26 1.52
N LEU A 226 1.24 -0.92 2.38
CA LEU A 226 1.64 -1.75 3.51
C LEU A 226 0.97 -1.23 4.78
N VAL A 227 0.34 -2.14 5.52
CA VAL A 227 -0.34 -1.81 6.77
C VAL A 227 0.69 -1.31 7.77
N THR A 228 0.42 -0.16 8.36
CA THR A 228 1.19 0.40 9.45
C THR A 228 0.26 1.09 10.44
N GLN A 229 0.31 0.66 11.69
CA GLN A 229 -0.48 1.26 12.77
C GLN A 229 0.29 2.31 13.57
N GLY A 230 1.58 2.48 13.27
CA GLY A 230 2.44 3.47 13.93
C GLY A 230 2.05 4.92 13.67
N TYR A 231 1.28 5.16 12.62
CA TYR A 231 0.84 6.49 12.18
C TYR A 231 -0.68 6.68 12.25
N SER A 232 -1.40 5.75 12.87
CA SER A 232 -2.84 5.93 13.13
C SER A 232 -3.04 7.07 14.11
N SER A 233 -4.01 7.95 13.82
CA SER A 233 -4.43 8.96 14.79
C SER A 233 -5.06 8.31 16.03
N GLU A 234 -5.10 9.00 17.16
CA GLU A 234 -5.71 8.46 18.39
C GLU A 234 -7.18 8.03 18.18
N GLY A 235 -7.90 8.68 17.23
CA GLY A 235 -9.28 8.35 16.88
C GLY A 235 -9.41 7.12 15.97
N ASP A 236 -8.35 6.76 15.24
CA ASP A 236 -8.39 5.71 14.20
C ASP A 236 -7.66 4.43 14.61
N GLN A 237 -7.32 4.25 15.89
CA GLN A 237 -6.54 3.10 16.37
C GLN A 237 -7.21 1.74 16.16
N ASN A 238 -8.51 1.72 15.88
CA ASN A 238 -9.29 0.51 15.67
C ASN A 238 -9.53 0.19 14.18
N THR A 239 -9.03 1.00 13.27
CA THR A 239 -9.13 0.76 11.83
C THR A 239 -7.74 0.64 11.20
N LEU A 240 -7.65 -0.12 10.10
CA LEU A 240 -6.37 -0.29 9.42
C LEU A 240 -5.99 0.98 8.67
N THR A 241 -4.75 1.39 8.89
CA THR A 241 -4.05 2.39 8.08
C THR A 241 -2.91 1.75 7.31
N ALA A 242 -2.58 2.29 6.15
CA ALA A 242 -1.49 1.80 5.32
C ALA A 242 -0.75 2.95 4.64
N ILE A 243 0.57 2.83 4.53
CA ILE A 243 1.36 3.71 3.66
C ILE A 243 1.20 3.24 2.23
N SER A 244 0.99 4.18 1.30
CA SER A 244 0.91 3.89 -0.12
C SER A 244 2.16 3.15 -0.63
N ILE A 245 1.95 2.09 -1.40
CA ILE A 245 3.08 1.33 -1.98
C ILE A 245 3.92 2.19 -2.93
N SER A 246 3.31 3.17 -3.60
CA SER A 246 4.01 4.10 -4.49
C SER A 246 5.03 4.96 -3.75
N GLU A 247 4.70 5.39 -2.54
CA GLU A 247 5.60 6.15 -1.67
C GLU A 247 6.75 5.29 -1.14
N LEU A 248 6.49 4.00 -0.92
CA LEU A 248 7.48 3.06 -0.38
C LEU A 248 8.42 2.49 -1.44
N LYS A 249 8.10 2.59 -2.75
CA LYS A 249 8.94 2.04 -3.83
C LYS A 249 10.42 2.44 -3.72
N PRO A 250 10.78 3.72 -3.54
CA PRO A 250 12.19 4.13 -3.42
C PRO A 250 12.88 3.48 -2.21
N VAL A 251 12.19 3.40 -1.07
CA VAL A 251 12.70 2.78 0.15
C VAL A 251 12.90 1.28 -0.06
N ILE A 252 11.91 0.60 -0.63
CA ILE A 252 11.96 -0.83 -0.94
C ILE A 252 13.12 -1.13 -1.89
N GLU A 253 13.30 -0.31 -2.94
CA GLU A 253 14.40 -0.46 -3.89
C GLU A 253 15.77 -0.31 -3.23
N MET A 254 15.94 0.67 -2.35
CA MET A 254 17.19 0.84 -1.61
C MET A 254 17.46 -0.34 -0.67
N LEU A 255 16.46 -0.76 0.11
CA LEU A 255 16.57 -1.90 1.03
C LEU A 255 16.91 -3.19 0.29
N SER A 256 16.22 -3.48 -0.83
CA SER A 256 16.42 -4.69 -1.62
C SER A 256 17.77 -4.72 -2.36
N ASN A 257 18.34 -3.57 -2.67
CA ASN A 257 19.65 -3.43 -3.28
C ASN A 257 20.78 -3.24 -2.26
N ASN A 258 20.49 -3.40 -0.96
CA ASN A 258 21.44 -3.19 0.14
C ASN A 258 22.12 -1.81 0.09
N LYS A 259 21.37 -0.76 -0.33
CA LYS A 259 21.85 0.62 -0.39
C LYS A 259 21.46 1.37 0.87
N ASP A 260 22.29 2.34 1.26
CA ASP A 260 21.97 3.26 2.34
C ASP A 260 20.81 4.19 1.92
N ILE A 261 19.87 4.39 2.84
CA ILE A 261 18.82 5.37 2.66
C ILE A 261 19.41 6.75 2.98
N PRO A 262 19.33 7.74 2.07
CA PRO A 262 19.82 9.09 2.35
C PRO A 262 19.17 9.65 3.61
N TYR A 263 19.97 10.30 4.45
CA TYR A 263 19.55 10.85 5.74
C TYR A 263 20.04 12.28 5.90
N ILE A 264 19.14 13.22 6.12
CA ILE A 264 19.42 14.61 6.40
C ILE A 264 19.10 14.92 7.86
N GLY A 265 18.03 14.34 8.40
CA GLY A 265 17.58 14.46 9.78
C GLY A 265 16.64 15.65 10.03
N LEU A 266 15.75 15.93 9.09
CA LEU A 266 14.77 17.01 9.17
C LEU A 266 13.33 16.46 9.16
N GLU A 267 12.49 16.93 10.05
CA GLU A 267 11.05 16.88 9.87
C GLU A 267 10.55 18.23 9.38
N ILE A 268 9.87 18.23 8.25
CA ILE A 268 9.43 19.45 7.57
C ILE A 268 7.95 19.41 7.24
N THR A 269 7.35 20.60 7.12
CA THR A 269 5.99 20.74 6.58
C THR A 269 5.91 21.92 5.61
N THR A 270 5.01 21.84 4.65
CA THR A 270 4.80 22.92 3.67
C THR A 270 3.93 24.01 4.29
N VAL A 271 4.40 25.25 4.20
CA VAL A 271 3.61 26.43 4.55
C VAL A 271 2.76 26.81 3.36
N THR A 272 1.47 26.42 3.40
CA THR A 272 0.49 26.76 2.36
C THR A 272 0.13 28.24 2.38
N ASN A 273 -0.55 28.73 1.32
CA ASN A 273 -1.07 30.10 1.26
C ASN A 273 -1.98 30.47 2.44
N THR A 274 -2.77 29.52 2.91
CA THR A 274 -3.69 29.70 4.02
C THR A 274 -2.91 29.87 5.32
N ILE A 275 -2.02 28.94 5.62
CA ILE A 275 -1.16 28.96 6.82
C ILE A 275 -0.28 30.23 6.87
N ALA A 276 0.29 30.61 5.71
CA ALA A 276 1.12 31.80 5.61
C ALA A 276 0.35 33.08 5.99
N LYS A 277 -0.90 33.20 5.51
CA LYS A 277 -1.77 34.35 5.80
C LYS A 277 -2.29 34.37 7.25
N GLU A 278 -2.69 33.20 7.77
CA GLU A 278 -3.25 33.08 9.11
C GLU A 278 -2.22 33.33 10.21
N ASN A 279 -0.96 33.01 9.96
CA ASN A 279 0.11 33.10 10.96
C ASN A 279 1.14 34.20 10.66
N ASP A 280 0.94 34.99 9.60
CA ASP A 280 1.87 36.06 9.15
C ASP A 280 3.32 35.57 8.98
N ILE A 281 3.47 34.38 8.34
CA ILE A 281 4.77 33.78 8.06
C ILE A 281 4.98 33.63 6.54
N PRO A 282 6.25 33.63 6.07
CA PRO A 282 6.54 33.47 4.66
C PRO A 282 6.12 32.06 4.17
N LYS A 283 5.74 31.99 2.89
CA LYS A 283 5.59 30.71 2.21
C LYS A 283 6.92 29.98 2.14
N GLY A 284 6.87 28.67 2.18
CA GLY A 284 8.06 27.83 2.05
C GLY A 284 7.93 26.53 2.80
N VAL A 285 9.02 26.13 3.41
CA VAL A 285 9.12 24.93 4.21
C VAL A 285 9.38 25.35 5.65
N TYR A 286 8.55 24.86 6.56
CA TYR A 286 8.75 25.02 8.00
C TYR A 286 9.44 23.77 8.54
N ILE A 287 10.56 23.97 9.25
CA ILE A 287 11.30 22.91 9.94
C ILE A 287 10.62 22.67 11.28
N LYS A 288 10.00 21.52 11.45
CA LYS A 288 9.37 21.13 12.71
C LYS A 288 10.38 20.59 13.71
N GLU A 289 11.31 19.78 13.22
CA GLU A 289 12.31 19.15 14.06
C GLU A 289 13.63 18.98 13.30
N VAL A 290 14.74 19.20 13.99
CA VAL A 290 16.08 18.83 13.55
C VAL A 290 16.60 17.75 14.48
N LYS A 291 16.92 16.59 13.94
CA LYS A 291 17.41 15.45 14.73
C LYS A 291 18.82 15.73 15.25
N MET A 292 19.05 15.34 16.50
CA MET A 292 20.37 15.42 17.13
C MET A 292 21.39 14.60 16.34
N ASP A 293 22.61 15.10 16.24
CA ASP A 293 23.72 14.45 15.50
C ASP A 293 23.45 14.21 14.01
N SER A 294 22.49 14.96 13.43
CA SER A 294 22.16 14.86 12.01
C SER A 294 23.03 15.77 11.14
N PRO A 295 23.14 15.48 9.81
CA PRO A 295 23.74 16.39 8.85
C PRO A 295 23.10 17.78 8.84
N ALA A 296 21.79 17.87 9.03
CA ALA A 296 21.06 19.13 9.12
C ALA A 296 21.52 19.96 10.33
N MET A 297 21.68 19.33 11.48
CA MET A 297 22.19 19.98 12.68
C MET A 297 23.65 20.45 12.49
N ALA A 298 24.48 19.60 11.89
CA ALA A 298 25.87 19.95 11.57
C ALA A 298 25.98 21.12 10.58
N ALA A 299 24.99 21.28 9.69
CA ALA A 299 24.86 22.41 8.77
C ALA A 299 24.30 23.68 9.43
N GLY A 300 23.94 23.63 10.72
CA GLY A 300 23.43 24.79 11.48
C GLY A 300 21.93 25.03 11.29
N LEU A 301 21.17 24.09 10.77
CA LEU A 301 19.73 24.22 10.71
C LEU A 301 19.10 24.04 12.10
N GLN A 302 18.04 24.80 12.36
CA GLN A 302 17.30 24.81 13.62
C GLN A 302 15.80 24.79 13.37
N SER A 303 15.02 24.24 14.31
CA SER A 303 13.55 24.29 14.32
C SER A 303 13.04 25.61 14.88
#